data_2b9f2ae38b08e0fa55300aaeb541a927
#
_entry.id   2b9f2ae38b08e0fa55300aaeb541a927
#
_cell.length_a   1.000
_cell.length_b   1.000
_cell.length_c   1.000
_cell.angle_alpha   90.00
_cell.angle_beta   90.00
_cell.angle_gamma   90.00
#
_symmetry.space_group_name_H-M   'P 1'
#
loop_
_entity.id
_entity.type
_entity.pdbx_description
1 polymer ?
#
loop_
_entity_poly.entity_id
_entity_poly.type
_entity_poly.pdbx_seq_one_letter_code
_entity_poly.pdbx_strand_id
1 'polypeptide(L)'
;MELHQLRYFCAVADSGSFSRAAEQSHVSQPSLSQQILKLEDELGARLFDRLGRSVRLTDLGKTFLPRARAVLRELEAARGDVVERKDSIGGTICIGVIPTIAPYLLPAQLTFLSRRFPQARVTVVEEITPVLLERLRASVVDVAILALPIRGHEFETFPLLTEHLFAALPRKHKCANRASLALKDLRADRFLLLRDGHCFRDTAVAACDRARVHPQIVFESGQFSSILSMVGAGMGVSIVPEMAVEKTSGCRYVRISDAEASRTVGAVVLRGRSLTRLHRAFLAHLAQNFAVASHNPVSR
;
A
#
# COMPACT_ATOMS: atom_id res chain seq x y z
N MET A 1 -8.36 29.07 16.26
CA MET A 1 -7.71 28.09 15.34
C MET A 1 -8.33 28.23 13.97
N GLU A 2 -7.54 28.64 13.00
CA GLU A 2 -7.98 28.95 11.64
C GLU A 2 -7.55 27.85 10.63
N LEU A 3 -8.32 27.65 9.56
CA LEU A 3 -8.03 26.62 8.58
C LEU A 3 -6.65 26.77 7.91
N HIS A 4 -6.21 28.02 7.67
CA HIS A 4 -4.90 28.27 7.09
C HIS A 4 -3.76 27.88 8.05
N GLN A 5 -3.96 28.00 9.37
CA GLN A 5 -2.98 27.57 10.37
C GLN A 5 -2.81 26.05 10.34
N LEU A 6 -3.92 25.28 10.20
CA LEU A 6 -3.85 23.83 10.04
C LEU A 6 -3.14 23.42 8.76
N ARG A 7 -3.37 24.14 7.63
CA ARG A 7 -2.64 23.92 6.38
C ARG A 7 -1.15 24.15 6.53
N TYR A 8 -0.75 25.26 7.16
CA TYR A 8 0.65 25.59 7.39
C TYR A 8 1.32 24.58 8.33
N PHE A 9 0.63 24.17 9.39
CA PHE A 9 1.09 23.13 10.29
C PHE A 9 1.38 21.82 9.55
N CYS A 10 0.45 21.34 8.73
CA CYS A 10 0.64 20.14 7.91
C CYS A 10 1.79 20.31 6.92
N ALA A 11 1.90 21.46 6.24
CA ALA A 11 2.96 21.73 5.29
C ALA A 11 4.36 21.71 5.94
N VAL A 12 4.51 22.28 7.15
CA VAL A 12 5.77 22.21 7.92
C VAL A 12 6.06 20.78 8.36
N ALA A 13 5.06 20.03 8.81
CA ALA A 13 5.21 18.63 9.22
C ALA A 13 5.67 17.74 8.04
N ASP A 14 5.15 17.98 6.85
CA ASP A 14 5.47 17.21 5.64
C ASP A 14 6.84 17.57 5.05
N SER A 15 7.20 18.86 5.04
CA SER A 15 8.46 19.32 4.46
C SER A 15 9.65 19.25 5.43
N GLY A 16 9.40 19.20 6.76
CA GLY A 16 10.43 19.33 7.80
C GLY A 16 11.15 20.69 7.80
N SER A 17 10.55 21.73 7.17
CA SER A 17 11.17 23.04 7.00
C SER A 17 10.13 24.15 6.88
N PHE A 18 10.26 25.19 7.70
CA PHE A 18 9.39 26.38 7.61
C PHE A 18 9.55 27.12 6.27
N SER A 19 10.76 27.19 5.72
CA SER A 19 11.00 27.89 4.45
C SER A 19 10.34 27.15 3.29
N ARG A 20 10.54 25.83 3.17
CA ARG A 20 9.89 25.01 2.13
C ARG A 20 8.37 25.01 2.25
N ALA A 21 7.85 24.94 3.47
CA ALA A 21 6.42 25.02 3.71
C ALA A 21 5.83 26.36 3.28
N ALA A 22 6.55 27.47 3.52
CA ALA A 22 6.14 28.81 3.12
C ALA A 22 6.10 28.95 1.59
N GLU A 23 7.12 28.46 0.88
CA GLU A 23 7.16 28.41 -0.59
C GLU A 23 5.97 27.61 -1.15
N GLN A 24 5.72 26.41 -0.63
CA GLN A 24 4.60 25.56 -1.03
C GLN A 24 3.23 26.18 -0.75
N SER A 25 3.15 27.00 0.29
CA SER A 25 1.94 27.70 0.70
C SER A 25 1.77 29.08 0.08
N HIS A 26 2.73 29.52 -0.78
CA HIS A 26 2.75 30.83 -1.41
C HIS A 26 2.68 32.01 -0.43
N VAL A 27 3.39 31.92 0.69
CA VAL A 27 3.48 32.96 1.72
C VAL A 27 4.91 33.19 2.16
N SER A 28 5.18 34.32 2.85
CA SER A 28 6.50 34.54 3.44
C SER A 28 6.73 33.64 4.66
N GLN A 29 7.98 33.19 4.83
CA GLN A 29 8.35 32.34 5.98
C GLN A 29 8.04 33.03 7.34
N PRO A 30 8.29 34.34 7.55
CA PRO A 30 7.88 35.00 8.79
C PRO A 30 6.36 34.93 9.04
N SER A 31 5.54 35.14 8.00
CA SER A 31 4.09 35.05 8.11
C SER A 31 3.63 33.65 8.52
N LEU A 32 4.15 32.61 7.84
CA LEU A 32 3.82 31.24 8.18
C LEU A 32 4.26 30.89 9.60
N SER A 33 5.46 31.27 10.01
CA SER A 33 5.99 31.03 11.36
C SER A 33 5.12 31.70 12.44
N GLN A 34 4.66 32.92 12.18
CA GLN A 34 3.78 33.64 13.10
C GLN A 34 2.42 32.95 13.26
N GLN A 35 1.86 32.41 12.18
CA GLN A 35 0.59 31.69 12.24
C GLN A 35 0.72 30.36 12.99
N ILE A 36 1.84 29.68 12.89
CA ILE A 36 2.13 28.49 13.70
C ILE A 36 2.25 28.85 15.17
N LEU A 37 2.97 29.95 15.51
CA LEU A 37 3.06 30.40 16.89
C LEU A 37 1.67 30.70 17.48
N LYS A 38 0.80 31.39 16.74
CA LYS A 38 -0.58 31.66 17.19
C LYS A 38 -1.37 30.38 17.43
N LEU A 39 -1.18 29.37 16.57
CA LEU A 39 -1.80 28.06 16.75
C LEU A 39 -1.28 27.35 18.03
N GLU A 40 0.04 27.37 18.23
CA GLU A 40 0.68 26.80 19.43
C GLU A 40 0.23 27.52 20.71
N ASP A 41 0.13 28.85 20.68
CA ASP A 41 -0.35 29.68 21.80
C ASP A 41 -1.82 29.36 22.13
N GLU A 42 -2.69 29.22 21.13
CA GLU A 42 -4.10 28.89 21.32
C GLU A 42 -4.28 27.47 21.90
N LEU A 43 -3.43 26.53 21.47
CA LEU A 43 -3.44 25.16 21.99
C LEU A 43 -2.73 25.01 23.34
N GLY A 44 -2.02 26.04 23.78
CA GLY A 44 -1.23 26.04 25.01
C GLY A 44 -0.05 25.05 24.97
N ALA A 45 0.39 24.66 23.75
CA ALA A 45 1.40 23.63 23.58
C ALA A 45 2.22 23.82 22.29
N ARG A 46 3.52 23.53 22.36
CA ARG A 46 4.37 23.50 21.18
C ARG A 46 4.13 22.24 20.35
N LEU A 47 3.98 22.44 19.04
CA LEU A 47 3.78 21.38 18.07
C LEU A 47 5.08 21.00 17.35
N PHE A 48 6.07 21.92 17.34
CA PHE A 48 7.36 21.71 16.73
C PHE A 48 8.52 21.96 17.70
N ASP A 49 9.53 21.09 17.63
CA ASP A 49 10.86 21.31 18.17
C ASP A 49 11.72 21.96 17.09
N ARG A 50 12.28 23.13 17.41
CA ARG A 50 13.17 23.89 16.53
C ARG A 50 14.62 23.61 16.93
N LEU A 51 15.19 22.52 16.41
CA LEU A 51 16.55 22.07 16.68
C LEU A 51 17.53 22.66 15.62
N GLY A 52 17.89 23.93 15.75
CA GLY A 52 18.79 24.58 14.82
C GLY A 52 18.28 24.58 13.39
N ARG A 53 18.88 23.75 12.50
CA ARG A 53 18.50 23.67 11.08
C ARG A 53 17.40 22.63 10.78
N SER A 54 16.97 21.83 11.75
CA SER A 54 15.92 20.81 11.56
C SER A 54 14.68 21.14 12.36
N VAL A 55 13.52 20.84 11.79
CA VAL A 55 12.21 20.98 12.43
C VAL A 55 11.61 19.59 12.59
N ARG A 56 11.22 19.26 13.81
CA ARG A 56 10.58 17.98 14.12
C ARG A 56 9.29 18.22 14.89
N LEU A 57 8.32 17.33 14.74
CA LEU A 57 7.12 17.34 15.55
C LEU A 57 7.45 16.94 16.99
N THR A 58 6.89 17.68 17.96
CA THR A 58 6.79 17.22 19.34
C THR A 58 5.85 16.03 19.43
N ASP A 59 5.76 15.37 20.58
CA ASP A 59 4.79 14.28 20.77
C ASP A 59 3.34 14.77 20.67
N LEU A 60 3.07 16.00 21.14
CA LEU A 60 1.79 16.67 20.93
C LEU A 60 1.54 17.00 19.46
N GLY A 61 2.57 17.44 18.72
CA GLY A 61 2.50 17.66 17.28
C GLY A 61 2.20 16.38 16.51
N LYS A 62 2.82 15.25 16.90
CA LYS A 62 2.52 13.93 16.31
C LYS A 62 1.07 13.50 16.56
N THR A 63 0.55 13.77 17.75
CA THR A 63 -0.85 13.48 18.13
C THR A 63 -1.83 14.39 17.40
N PHE A 64 -1.48 15.67 17.22
CA PHE A 64 -2.33 16.67 16.58
C PHE A 64 -2.38 16.52 15.05
N LEU A 65 -1.29 16.10 14.41
CA LEU A 65 -1.18 16.01 12.95
C LEU A 65 -2.31 15.20 12.28
N PRO A 66 -2.67 13.99 12.74
CA PRO A 66 -3.77 13.25 12.14
C PRO A 66 -5.12 13.96 12.31
N ARG A 67 -5.32 14.71 13.38
CA ARG A 67 -6.54 15.50 13.62
C ARG A 67 -6.62 16.71 12.69
N ALA A 68 -5.54 17.46 12.56
CA ALA A 68 -5.45 18.61 11.64
C ALA A 68 -5.73 18.16 10.18
N ARG A 69 -5.13 17.06 9.76
CA ARG A 69 -5.38 16.46 8.44
C ARG A 69 -6.83 16.01 8.29
N ALA A 70 -7.46 15.45 9.32
CA ALA A 70 -8.85 15.04 9.28
C ALA A 70 -9.79 16.23 9.04
N VAL A 71 -9.59 17.35 9.76
CA VAL A 71 -10.37 18.58 9.59
C VAL A 71 -10.23 19.13 8.16
N LEU A 72 -9.00 19.20 7.64
CA LEU A 72 -8.77 19.71 6.30
C LEU A 72 -9.43 18.82 5.22
N ARG A 73 -9.42 17.52 5.40
CA ARG A 73 -10.11 16.59 4.48
C ARG A 73 -11.62 16.73 4.54
N GLU A 74 -12.20 16.86 5.74
CA GLU A 74 -13.63 17.06 5.89
C GLU A 74 -14.09 18.34 5.18
N LEU A 75 -13.30 19.41 5.29
CA LEU A 75 -13.53 20.63 4.53
C LEU A 75 -13.51 20.41 3.01
N GLU A 76 -12.54 19.67 2.50
CA GLU A 76 -12.46 19.35 1.07
C GLU A 76 -13.61 18.43 0.63
N ALA A 77 -14.02 17.48 1.48
CA ALA A 77 -15.19 16.64 1.23
C ALA A 77 -16.46 17.47 1.14
N ALA A 78 -16.69 18.37 2.12
CA ALA A 78 -17.84 19.28 2.13
C ALA A 78 -17.86 20.22 0.91
N ARG A 79 -16.71 20.73 0.50
CA ARG A 79 -16.59 21.53 -0.73
C ARG A 79 -16.94 20.71 -1.97
N GLY A 80 -16.44 19.46 -2.03
CA GLY A 80 -16.76 18.54 -3.12
C GLY A 80 -18.25 18.27 -3.23
N ASP A 81 -18.92 18.06 -2.10
CA ASP A 81 -20.36 17.79 -2.05
C ASP A 81 -21.21 18.99 -2.53
N VAL A 82 -20.73 20.24 -2.32
CA VAL A 82 -21.43 21.48 -2.70
C VAL A 82 -21.15 21.91 -4.15
N VAL A 83 -19.92 21.72 -4.63
CA VAL A 83 -19.49 22.17 -5.97
C VAL A 83 -20.01 21.27 -7.10
N GLU A 84 -20.65 20.17 -6.77
CA GLU A 84 -21.10 19.20 -7.76
C GLU A 84 -22.23 19.69 -8.68
N ARG A 85 -21.79 20.22 -9.83
CA ARG A 85 -22.55 20.05 -11.08
C ARG A 85 -22.35 18.61 -11.56
N LYS A 86 -23.44 17.96 -11.89
CA LYS A 86 -23.71 16.51 -12.07
C LYS A 86 -22.66 15.60 -12.76
N ASP A 87 -21.57 16.11 -13.35
CA ASP A 87 -20.77 15.34 -14.30
C ASP A 87 -19.26 15.23 -14.04
N SER A 88 -18.70 15.88 -13.01
CA SER A 88 -17.25 15.76 -12.75
C SER A 88 -16.93 15.50 -11.29
N ILE A 89 -16.61 14.24 -10.97
CA ILE A 89 -16.02 13.90 -9.67
C ILE A 89 -14.54 14.29 -9.73
N GLY A 90 -14.17 15.33 -8.94
CA GLY A 90 -12.80 15.78 -8.75
C GLY A 90 -12.28 15.41 -7.35
N GLY A 91 -11.16 16.03 -6.95
CA GLY A 91 -10.55 15.88 -5.63
C GLY A 91 -9.23 15.11 -5.65
N THR A 92 -8.75 14.75 -4.49
CA THR A 92 -7.47 14.05 -4.31
C THR A 92 -7.70 12.67 -3.73
N ILE A 93 -6.90 11.69 -4.17
CA ILE A 93 -6.81 10.36 -3.58
C ILE A 93 -5.35 9.93 -3.51
N CYS A 94 -4.93 9.49 -2.33
CA CYS A 94 -3.62 8.86 -2.12
C CYS A 94 -3.82 7.35 -1.90
N ILE A 95 -3.32 6.55 -2.85
CA ILE A 95 -3.43 5.09 -2.84
C ILE A 95 -2.11 4.51 -2.33
N GLY A 96 -2.17 3.78 -1.22
CA GLY A 96 -1.07 2.96 -0.74
C GLY A 96 -1.14 1.56 -1.36
N VAL A 97 0.00 0.97 -1.67
CA VAL A 97 0.03 -0.40 -2.20
C VAL A 97 1.34 -1.09 -1.81
N ILE A 98 1.28 -2.38 -1.51
CA ILE A 98 2.50 -3.14 -1.21
C ILE A 98 3.24 -3.55 -2.50
N PRO A 99 4.59 -3.67 -2.47
CA PRO A 99 5.41 -3.96 -3.65
C PRO A 99 5.04 -5.26 -4.38
N THR A 100 4.48 -6.24 -3.65
CA THR A 100 4.07 -7.52 -4.22
C THR A 100 2.74 -7.50 -4.96
N ILE A 101 2.06 -6.35 -4.99
CA ILE A 101 0.77 -6.12 -5.65
C ILE A 101 0.89 -4.99 -6.68
N ALA A 102 1.65 -3.94 -6.36
CA ALA A 102 1.74 -2.72 -7.15
C ALA A 102 1.95 -2.96 -8.65
N PRO A 103 2.96 -3.71 -9.12
CA PRO A 103 3.23 -3.87 -10.55
C PRO A 103 2.10 -4.53 -11.33
N TYR A 104 1.33 -5.38 -10.67
CA TYR A 104 0.33 -6.24 -11.32
C TYR A 104 -1.07 -5.64 -11.31
N LEU A 105 -1.44 -4.96 -10.24
CA LEU A 105 -2.80 -4.44 -10.05
C LEU A 105 -2.91 -2.96 -10.40
N LEU A 106 -1.93 -2.16 -9.99
CA LEU A 106 -2.03 -0.71 -10.01
C LEU A 106 -2.17 -0.08 -11.40
N PRO A 107 -1.46 -0.52 -12.47
CA PRO A 107 -1.56 0.10 -13.79
C PRO A 107 -2.98 0.17 -14.34
N ALA A 108 -3.76 -0.90 -14.20
CA ALA A 108 -5.15 -0.94 -14.65
C ALA A 108 -6.02 0.03 -13.84
N GLN A 109 -5.79 0.13 -12.52
CA GLN A 109 -6.55 1.01 -11.63
C GLN A 109 -6.26 2.48 -11.91
N LEU A 110 -5.00 2.84 -12.17
CA LEU A 110 -4.62 4.20 -12.54
C LEU A 110 -5.19 4.60 -13.91
N THR A 111 -5.20 3.68 -14.86
CA THR A 111 -5.85 3.90 -16.16
C THR A 111 -7.35 4.15 -16.00
N PHE A 112 -8.03 3.39 -15.15
CA PHE A 112 -9.43 3.64 -14.85
C PHE A 112 -9.64 5.03 -14.23
N LEU A 113 -8.87 5.37 -13.20
CA LEU A 113 -9.00 6.66 -12.51
C LEU A 113 -8.75 7.84 -13.47
N SER A 114 -7.71 7.79 -14.30
CA SER A 114 -7.38 8.85 -15.24
C SER A 114 -8.46 9.06 -16.31
N ARG A 115 -9.10 7.98 -16.79
CA ARG A 115 -10.15 8.05 -17.80
C ARG A 115 -11.49 8.49 -17.22
N ARG A 116 -11.86 7.94 -16.06
CA ARG A 116 -13.17 8.16 -15.46
C ARG A 116 -13.26 9.45 -14.67
N PHE A 117 -12.14 9.89 -14.09
CA PHE A 117 -12.03 11.07 -13.22
C PHE A 117 -10.82 11.95 -13.63
N PRO A 118 -10.87 12.59 -14.83
CA PRO A 118 -9.72 13.34 -15.37
C PRO A 118 -9.30 14.54 -14.52
N GLN A 119 -10.20 15.05 -13.67
CA GLN A 119 -9.93 16.15 -12.74
C GLN A 119 -9.41 15.67 -11.37
N ALA A 120 -9.38 14.36 -11.13
CA ALA A 120 -8.86 13.80 -9.89
C ALA A 120 -7.33 13.88 -9.85
N ARG A 121 -6.79 14.30 -8.72
CA ARG A 121 -5.36 14.21 -8.44
C ARG A 121 -5.08 12.89 -7.71
N VAL A 122 -4.44 11.98 -8.40
CA VAL A 122 -4.09 10.67 -7.86
C VAL A 122 -2.61 10.65 -7.46
N THR A 123 -2.33 10.26 -6.22
CA THR A 123 -0.98 10.02 -5.72
C THR A 123 -0.88 8.56 -5.31
N VAL A 124 0.28 7.94 -5.57
CA VAL A 124 0.54 6.56 -5.20
C VAL A 124 1.74 6.50 -4.26
N VAL A 125 1.63 5.63 -3.26
CA VAL A 125 2.69 5.34 -2.30
C VAL A 125 2.89 3.82 -2.27
N GLU A 126 4.08 3.38 -2.67
CA GLU A 126 4.48 1.98 -2.57
C GLU A 126 5.34 1.79 -1.31
N GLU A 127 4.84 0.99 -0.36
CA GLU A 127 5.51 0.73 0.92
C GLU A 127 5.08 -0.63 1.49
N ILE A 128 5.82 -1.14 2.47
CA ILE A 128 5.46 -2.35 3.20
C ILE A 128 4.23 -2.12 4.09
N THR A 129 3.53 -3.21 4.42
CA THR A 129 2.27 -3.16 5.19
C THR A 129 2.33 -2.33 6.47
N PRO A 130 3.33 -2.47 7.37
CA PRO A 130 3.37 -1.67 8.60
C PRO A 130 3.38 -0.17 8.35
N VAL A 131 4.19 0.27 7.36
CA VAL A 131 4.31 1.69 6.99
C VAL A 131 3.00 2.20 6.39
N LEU A 132 2.33 1.41 5.54
CA LEU A 132 1.03 1.80 4.96
C LEU A 132 -0.06 1.92 6.01
N LEU A 133 -0.10 1.01 7.00
CA LEU A 133 -1.05 1.11 8.12
C LEU A 133 -0.81 2.37 8.96
N GLU A 134 0.44 2.73 9.21
CA GLU A 134 0.79 3.99 9.87
C GLU A 134 0.37 5.22 9.06
N ARG A 135 0.58 5.19 7.75
CA ARG A 135 0.16 6.26 6.84
C ARG A 135 -1.36 6.37 6.73
N LEU A 136 -2.10 5.26 6.83
CA LEU A 136 -3.57 5.28 6.96
C LEU A 136 -3.99 5.96 8.27
N ARG A 137 -3.39 5.59 9.42
CA ARG A 137 -3.64 6.24 10.72
C ARG A 137 -3.35 7.73 10.68
N ALA A 138 -2.23 8.10 10.10
CA ALA A 138 -1.83 9.50 9.92
C ALA A 138 -2.64 10.20 8.81
N SER A 139 -3.52 9.48 8.13
CA SER A 139 -4.32 9.99 7.01
C SER A 139 -3.50 10.59 5.86
N VAL A 140 -2.31 10.09 5.66
CA VAL A 140 -1.47 10.38 4.48
C VAL A 140 -1.91 9.53 3.30
N VAL A 141 -2.31 8.29 3.57
CA VAL A 141 -2.90 7.37 2.61
C VAL A 141 -4.41 7.30 2.84
N ASP A 142 -5.17 7.29 1.76
CA ASP A 142 -6.64 7.24 1.79
C ASP A 142 -7.17 5.83 1.72
N VAL A 143 -6.63 5.04 0.81
CA VAL A 143 -6.96 3.63 0.58
C VAL A 143 -5.66 2.88 0.41
N ALA A 144 -5.46 1.80 1.16
CA ALA A 144 -4.31 0.92 0.97
C ALA A 144 -4.75 -0.41 0.38
N ILE A 145 -3.97 -0.96 -0.57
CA ILE A 145 -4.19 -2.29 -1.15
C ILE A 145 -3.13 -3.22 -0.58
N LEU A 146 -3.58 -4.16 0.25
CA LEU A 146 -2.74 -4.99 1.11
C LEU A 146 -3.12 -6.47 1.01
N ALA A 147 -2.24 -7.35 1.53
CA ALA A 147 -2.62 -8.72 1.83
C ALA A 147 -3.39 -8.78 3.16
N LEU A 148 -4.47 -9.54 3.19
CA LEU A 148 -5.30 -9.78 4.36
C LEU A 148 -4.96 -11.14 5.01
N PRO A 149 -5.25 -11.34 6.30
CA PRO A 149 -5.84 -10.37 7.23
C PRO A 149 -4.82 -9.36 7.74
N ILE A 150 -5.30 -8.17 8.12
CA ILE A 150 -4.52 -7.18 8.86
C ILE A 150 -4.99 -7.13 10.32
N ARG A 151 -4.10 -6.70 11.22
CA ARG A 151 -4.43 -6.48 12.64
C ARG A 151 -4.82 -5.02 12.87
N GLY A 152 -5.79 -4.79 13.74
CA GLY A 152 -6.25 -3.47 14.17
C GLY A 152 -7.74 -3.28 13.93
N HIS A 153 -8.49 -2.95 14.98
CA HIS A 153 -9.95 -2.70 14.91
C HIS A 153 -10.29 -1.35 14.27
N GLU A 154 -9.31 -0.47 14.18
CA GLU A 154 -9.41 0.85 13.56
C GLU A 154 -9.47 0.81 12.03
N PHE A 155 -9.25 -0.34 11.41
CA PHE A 155 -9.30 -0.50 9.96
C PHE A 155 -10.59 -1.19 9.52
N GLU A 156 -11.10 -0.75 8.37
CA GLU A 156 -12.14 -1.43 7.63
C GLU A 156 -11.51 -2.06 6.39
N THR A 157 -11.83 -3.32 6.15
CA THR A 157 -11.22 -4.13 5.09
C THR A 157 -12.25 -4.59 4.09
N PHE A 158 -11.93 -4.48 2.82
CA PHE A 158 -12.75 -4.91 1.69
C PHE A 158 -11.98 -5.98 0.92
N PRO A 159 -12.27 -7.27 1.12
CA PRO A 159 -11.64 -8.34 0.33
C PRO A 159 -11.93 -8.15 -1.16
N LEU A 160 -10.89 -8.26 -1.99
CA LEU A 160 -10.98 -8.08 -3.43
C LEU A 160 -10.85 -9.40 -4.16
N LEU A 161 -9.75 -10.12 -3.93
CA LEU A 161 -9.50 -11.41 -4.56
C LEU A 161 -8.71 -12.33 -3.63
N THR A 162 -8.85 -13.63 -3.85
CA THR A 162 -7.97 -14.65 -3.28
C THR A 162 -7.26 -15.34 -4.42
N GLU A 163 -5.93 -15.40 -4.33
CA GLU A 163 -5.07 -16.02 -5.34
C GLU A 163 -4.26 -17.17 -4.74
N HIS A 164 -3.92 -18.14 -5.61
CA HIS A 164 -3.08 -19.28 -5.24
C HIS A 164 -1.60 -18.91 -5.20
N LEU A 165 -0.84 -19.71 -4.46
CA LEU A 165 0.62 -19.63 -4.49
C LEU A 165 1.17 -20.62 -5.52
N PHE A 166 2.24 -20.22 -6.18
CA PHE A 166 2.98 -20.99 -7.15
C PHE A 166 4.44 -21.15 -6.71
N ALA A 167 5.00 -22.30 -7.01
CA ALA A 167 6.44 -22.51 -6.94
C ALA A 167 7.08 -21.99 -8.25
N ALA A 168 7.99 -21.03 -8.12
CA ALA A 168 8.86 -20.63 -9.22
C ALA A 168 10.11 -21.53 -9.20
N LEU A 169 10.34 -22.25 -10.29
CA LEU A 169 11.34 -23.30 -10.41
C LEU A 169 12.27 -23.02 -11.59
N PRO A 170 13.56 -23.41 -11.52
CA PRO A 170 14.41 -23.48 -12.69
C PRO A 170 13.80 -24.40 -13.75
N ARG A 171 14.01 -24.10 -15.03
CA ARG A 171 13.44 -24.90 -16.14
C ARG A 171 13.78 -26.38 -16.08
N LYS A 172 14.95 -26.73 -15.55
CA LYS A 172 15.44 -28.11 -15.43
C LYS A 172 15.10 -28.78 -14.10
N HIS A 173 14.29 -28.13 -13.26
CA HIS A 173 13.93 -28.71 -11.96
C HIS A 173 13.04 -29.95 -12.14
N LYS A 174 13.23 -30.96 -11.26
CA LYS A 174 12.49 -32.27 -11.30
C LYS A 174 10.97 -32.13 -11.31
N CYS A 175 10.45 -31.05 -10.72
CA CYS A 175 9.01 -30.76 -10.64
C CYS A 175 8.53 -29.76 -11.72
N ALA A 176 9.39 -29.24 -12.61
CA ALA A 176 9.08 -28.14 -13.52
C ALA A 176 7.93 -28.42 -14.52
N ASN A 177 7.68 -29.68 -14.81
CA ASN A 177 6.65 -30.11 -15.77
C ASN A 177 5.40 -30.69 -15.07
N ARG A 178 5.28 -30.60 -13.76
CA ARG A 178 4.10 -31.06 -13.03
C ARG A 178 2.98 -30.02 -13.13
N ALA A 179 1.72 -30.49 -13.15
CA ALA A 179 0.54 -29.62 -13.06
C ALA A 179 0.43 -28.95 -11.69
N SER A 180 0.84 -29.67 -10.63
CA SER A 180 0.89 -29.17 -9.25
C SER A 180 1.98 -29.90 -8.46
N LEU A 181 2.40 -29.30 -7.35
CA LEU A 181 3.33 -29.91 -6.39
C LEU A 181 2.90 -29.57 -4.96
N ALA A 182 3.29 -30.42 -4.00
CA ALA A 182 3.18 -30.06 -2.59
C ALA A 182 4.49 -29.41 -2.11
N LEU A 183 4.43 -28.50 -1.12
CA LEU A 183 5.61 -27.84 -0.57
C LEU A 183 6.66 -28.83 -0.06
N LYS A 184 6.24 -29.99 0.46
CA LYS A 184 7.12 -31.10 0.86
C LYS A 184 8.03 -31.60 -0.26
N ASP A 185 7.64 -31.48 -1.52
CA ASP A 185 8.44 -31.88 -2.68
C ASP A 185 9.67 -30.99 -2.87
N LEU A 186 9.65 -29.79 -2.26
CA LEU A 186 10.73 -28.78 -2.30
C LEU A 186 11.60 -28.76 -1.04
N ARG A 187 11.40 -29.69 -0.08
CA ARG A 187 12.09 -29.66 1.22
C ARG A 187 13.62 -29.71 1.15
N ALA A 188 14.17 -30.25 0.06
CA ALA A 188 15.61 -30.36 -0.16
C ALA A 188 16.18 -29.23 -1.02
N ASP A 189 15.32 -28.31 -1.46
CA ASP A 189 15.72 -27.23 -2.35
C ASP A 189 16.15 -25.99 -1.55
N ARG A 190 16.99 -25.16 -2.17
CA ARG A 190 17.38 -23.85 -1.64
C ARG A 190 16.30 -22.84 -1.99
N PHE A 191 15.90 -22.01 -1.04
CA PHE A 191 14.85 -21.02 -1.23
C PHE A 191 15.41 -19.62 -1.43
N LEU A 192 14.78 -18.90 -2.35
CA LEU A 192 14.97 -17.48 -2.59
C LEU A 192 13.67 -16.79 -2.20
N LEU A 193 13.69 -15.90 -1.22
CA LEU A 193 12.46 -15.28 -0.67
C LEU A 193 12.59 -13.76 -0.66
N LEU A 194 11.45 -13.09 -0.47
CA LEU A 194 11.47 -11.68 -0.14
C LEU A 194 12.12 -11.48 1.23
N ARG A 195 12.79 -10.34 1.40
CA ARG A 195 13.40 -9.96 2.67
C ARG A 195 12.35 -9.71 3.76
N ASP A 196 12.77 -9.68 5.00
CA ASP A 196 11.91 -9.35 6.14
C ASP A 196 11.18 -8.01 5.96
N GLY A 197 9.97 -7.92 6.53
CA GLY A 197 9.08 -6.76 6.41
C GLY A 197 8.08 -6.85 5.24
N HIS A 198 8.29 -7.76 4.28
CA HIS A 198 7.29 -8.04 3.27
C HIS A 198 6.30 -9.09 3.77
N CYS A 199 5.02 -8.74 3.91
CA CYS A 199 3.97 -9.65 4.36
C CYS A 199 3.86 -10.94 3.51
N PHE A 200 4.27 -10.90 2.25
CA PHE A 200 4.31 -12.10 1.40
C PHE A 200 5.38 -13.11 1.86
N ARG A 201 6.52 -12.65 2.39
CA ARG A 201 7.49 -13.54 3.01
C ARG A 201 6.85 -14.33 4.14
N ASP A 202 6.12 -13.65 5.03
CA ASP A 202 5.43 -14.29 6.15
C ASP A 202 4.41 -15.30 5.66
N THR A 203 3.69 -14.97 4.58
CA THR A 203 2.74 -15.89 3.92
C THR A 203 3.46 -17.14 3.38
N ALA A 204 4.59 -16.97 2.70
CA ALA A 204 5.36 -18.08 2.13
C ALA A 204 5.97 -18.96 3.21
N VAL A 205 6.58 -18.38 4.25
CA VAL A 205 7.16 -19.11 5.39
C VAL A 205 6.07 -19.84 6.15
N ALA A 206 4.94 -19.18 6.47
CA ALA A 206 3.83 -19.82 7.15
C ALA A 206 3.23 -21.00 6.35
N ALA A 207 3.19 -20.91 5.01
CA ALA A 207 2.78 -22.04 4.17
C ALA A 207 3.76 -23.22 4.27
N CYS A 208 5.07 -22.93 4.26
CA CYS A 208 6.11 -23.94 4.46
C CYS A 208 6.00 -24.59 5.84
N ASP A 209 5.85 -23.81 6.90
CA ASP A 209 5.75 -24.33 8.29
C ASP A 209 4.54 -25.26 8.45
N ARG A 210 3.37 -24.88 7.89
CA ARG A 210 2.18 -25.75 7.89
C ARG A 210 2.41 -27.07 7.13
N ALA A 211 3.20 -27.03 6.06
CA ALA A 211 3.61 -28.22 5.31
C ALA A 211 4.77 -28.99 6.00
N ARG A 212 5.25 -28.53 7.16
CA ARG A 212 6.42 -29.04 7.87
C ARG A 212 7.68 -29.04 7.01
N VAL A 213 7.84 -27.98 6.25
CA VAL A 213 9.03 -27.70 5.43
C VAL A 213 9.77 -26.50 6.01
N HIS A 214 11.03 -26.66 6.35
CA HIS A 214 11.87 -25.57 6.83
C HIS A 214 12.76 -25.11 5.68
N PRO A 215 12.45 -23.95 5.04
CA PRO A 215 13.17 -23.51 3.86
C PRO A 215 14.62 -23.11 4.19
N GLN A 216 15.59 -23.67 3.50
CA GLN A 216 16.96 -23.18 3.53
C GLN A 216 17.06 -21.92 2.66
N ILE A 217 16.95 -20.74 3.28
CA ILE A 217 16.98 -19.46 2.57
C ILE A 217 18.43 -19.13 2.22
N VAL A 218 18.74 -18.98 0.94
CA VAL A 218 20.09 -18.67 0.42
C VAL A 218 20.18 -17.30 -0.24
N PHE A 219 19.05 -16.67 -0.53
CA PHE A 219 18.99 -15.33 -1.12
C PHE A 219 17.71 -14.61 -0.70
N GLU A 220 17.84 -13.31 -0.44
CA GLU A 220 16.75 -12.45 -0.09
C GLU A 220 16.78 -11.15 -0.91
N SER A 221 15.63 -10.69 -1.35
CA SER A 221 15.48 -9.44 -2.12
C SER A 221 14.20 -8.69 -1.73
N GLY A 222 14.16 -7.39 -1.97
CA GLY A 222 12.92 -6.59 -1.86
C GLY A 222 11.97 -6.73 -3.07
N GLN A 223 12.39 -7.40 -4.14
CA GLN A 223 11.65 -7.43 -5.42
C GLN A 223 11.57 -8.85 -5.99
N PHE A 224 10.38 -9.22 -6.49
CA PHE A 224 10.21 -10.50 -7.18
C PHE A 224 11.02 -10.62 -8.45
N SER A 225 11.23 -9.53 -9.20
CA SER A 225 12.04 -9.55 -10.43
C SER A 225 13.46 -10.07 -10.16
N SER A 226 14.11 -9.62 -9.09
CA SER A 226 15.43 -10.11 -8.70
C SER A 226 15.40 -11.58 -8.32
N ILE A 227 14.40 -11.99 -7.51
CA ILE A 227 14.22 -13.38 -7.09
C ILE A 227 14.03 -14.29 -8.30
N LEU A 228 13.13 -13.94 -9.21
CA LEU A 228 12.80 -14.73 -10.40
C LEU A 228 14.00 -14.86 -11.35
N SER A 229 14.78 -13.79 -11.51
CA SER A 229 16.03 -13.83 -12.28
C SER A 229 17.02 -14.85 -11.71
N MET A 230 17.18 -14.90 -10.38
CA MET A 230 18.08 -15.85 -9.70
C MET A 230 17.53 -17.28 -9.74
N VAL A 231 16.20 -17.47 -9.64
CA VAL A 231 15.56 -18.77 -9.89
C VAL A 231 15.83 -19.23 -11.31
N GLY A 232 15.65 -18.37 -12.30
CA GLY A 232 15.95 -18.66 -13.72
C GLY A 232 17.40 -19.06 -13.95
N ALA A 233 18.34 -18.49 -13.20
CA ALA A 233 19.75 -18.82 -13.19
C ALA A 233 20.07 -20.15 -12.48
N GLY A 234 19.10 -20.82 -11.84
CA GLY A 234 19.27 -22.11 -11.20
C GLY A 234 19.80 -22.06 -9.77
N MET A 235 19.76 -20.89 -9.09
CA MET A 235 20.25 -20.74 -7.73
C MET A 235 19.37 -21.43 -6.67
N GLY A 236 18.11 -21.73 -7.00
CA GLY A 236 17.15 -22.35 -6.10
C GLY A 236 15.72 -22.17 -6.59
N VAL A 237 14.78 -22.28 -5.66
CA VAL A 237 13.34 -22.18 -5.92
C VAL A 237 12.73 -21.01 -5.14
N SER A 238 11.55 -20.53 -5.56
CA SER A 238 10.83 -19.52 -4.79
C SER A 238 9.34 -19.84 -4.73
N ILE A 239 8.65 -19.18 -3.82
CA ILE A 239 7.20 -19.13 -3.75
C ILE A 239 6.77 -17.74 -4.22
N VAL A 240 5.79 -17.69 -5.11
CA VAL A 240 5.25 -16.44 -5.67
C VAL A 240 3.72 -16.49 -5.70
N PRO A 241 3.04 -15.34 -5.66
CA PRO A 241 1.59 -15.29 -5.84
C PRO A 241 1.25 -15.47 -7.33
N GLU A 242 0.03 -15.88 -7.62
CA GLU A 242 -0.46 -16.10 -8.99
C GLU A 242 -0.27 -14.87 -9.89
N MET A 243 -0.53 -13.66 -9.38
CA MET A 243 -0.35 -12.42 -10.14
C MET A 243 1.10 -12.15 -10.57
N ALA A 244 2.08 -12.75 -9.91
CA ALA A 244 3.50 -12.63 -10.26
C ALA A 244 3.99 -13.71 -11.23
N VAL A 245 3.10 -14.57 -11.73
CA VAL A 245 3.43 -15.60 -12.73
C VAL A 245 3.61 -14.97 -14.09
N GLU A 246 4.85 -14.89 -14.55
CA GLU A 246 5.23 -14.28 -15.84
C GLU A 246 5.66 -15.35 -16.85
N LYS A 247 5.05 -15.37 -18.04
CA LYS A 247 5.38 -16.34 -19.12
C LYS A 247 6.82 -16.20 -19.65
N THR A 248 7.46 -15.05 -19.44
CA THR A 248 8.77 -14.70 -20.03
C THR A 248 9.97 -14.85 -19.08
N SER A 249 9.76 -15.11 -17.80
CA SER A 249 10.78 -15.08 -16.75
C SER A 249 11.69 -16.28 -16.85
N GLY A 250 12.26 -16.89 -17.58
CA GLY A 250 13.22 -18.02 -17.48
C GLY A 250 12.86 -19.14 -16.48
N CYS A 251 11.80 -18.96 -15.70
CA CYS A 251 11.29 -19.88 -14.70
C CYS A 251 10.18 -20.78 -15.25
N ARG A 252 9.91 -21.86 -14.52
CA ARG A 252 8.67 -22.64 -14.61
C ARG A 252 7.85 -22.37 -13.34
N TYR A 253 6.55 -22.18 -13.53
CA TYR A 253 5.63 -21.96 -12.41
C TYR A 253 4.74 -23.18 -12.28
N VAL A 254 4.70 -23.74 -11.08
CA VAL A 254 3.91 -24.92 -10.76
C VAL A 254 3.02 -24.58 -9.57
N ARG A 255 1.73 -24.83 -9.72
CA ARG A 255 0.76 -24.53 -8.67
C ARG A 255 1.07 -25.35 -7.41
N ILE A 256 1.05 -24.69 -6.24
CA ILE A 256 1.18 -25.38 -4.95
C ILE A 256 -0.18 -25.97 -4.58
N SER A 257 -0.21 -27.27 -4.29
CA SER A 257 -1.44 -28.03 -4.02
C SER A 257 -1.87 -28.04 -2.55
N ASP A 258 -1.02 -27.51 -1.65
CA ASP A 258 -1.36 -27.42 -0.23
C ASP A 258 -2.57 -26.49 -0.05
N ALA A 259 -3.58 -26.94 0.72
CA ALA A 259 -4.91 -26.31 0.78
C ALA A 259 -4.88 -24.84 1.21
N GLU A 260 -3.90 -24.46 2.04
CA GLU A 260 -3.76 -23.10 2.55
C GLU A 260 -2.68 -22.28 1.80
N ALA A 261 -2.22 -22.78 0.66
CA ALA A 261 -1.26 -22.06 -0.18
C ALA A 261 -1.98 -20.99 -1.02
N SER A 262 -2.51 -19.99 -0.34
CA SER A 262 -3.23 -18.86 -0.94
C SER A 262 -3.01 -17.61 -0.12
N ARG A 263 -3.29 -16.44 -0.72
CA ARG A 263 -3.41 -15.16 -0.01
C ARG A 263 -4.64 -14.42 -0.50
N THR A 264 -5.23 -13.63 0.39
CA THR A 264 -6.31 -12.69 0.04
C THR A 264 -5.74 -11.30 -0.08
N VAL A 265 -6.05 -10.60 -1.15
CA VAL A 265 -5.76 -9.18 -1.37
C VAL A 265 -7.02 -8.39 -1.08
N GLY A 266 -6.87 -7.25 -0.40
CA GLY A 266 -7.99 -6.39 -0.07
C GLY A 266 -7.64 -4.92 -0.06
N ALA A 267 -8.66 -4.07 -0.19
CA ALA A 267 -8.57 -2.65 0.09
C ALA A 267 -8.80 -2.40 1.58
N VAL A 268 -8.09 -1.44 2.14
CA VAL A 268 -8.09 -1.10 3.56
C VAL A 268 -8.22 0.40 3.70
N VAL A 269 -9.13 0.83 4.56
CA VAL A 269 -9.32 2.25 4.93
C VAL A 269 -9.35 2.41 6.45
N LEU A 270 -9.12 3.60 6.93
CA LEU A 270 -9.30 3.92 8.35
C LEU A 270 -10.79 4.01 8.67
N ARG A 271 -11.24 3.26 9.67
CA ARG A 271 -12.65 3.26 10.12
C ARG A 271 -13.07 4.63 10.64
N GLY A 272 -14.32 5.01 10.36
CA GLY A 272 -14.86 6.31 10.76
C GLY A 272 -14.30 7.51 10.01
N ARG A 273 -13.50 7.26 8.96
CA ARG A 273 -13.03 8.32 8.06
C ARG A 273 -14.12 8.71 7.08
N SER A 274 -14.30 10.00 6.87
CA SER A 274 -15.16 10.53 5.80
C SER A 274 -14.55 10.20 4.42
N LEU A 275 -15.21 9.33 3.69
CA LEU A 275 -14.83 8.99 2.32
C LEU A 275 -15.49 9.93 1.33
N THR A 276 -14.71 10.62 0.51
CA THR A 276 -15.23 11.44 -0.59
C THR A 276 -15.92 10.56 -1.66
N ARG A 277 -16.66 11.18 -2.58
CA ARG A 277 -17.24 10.44 -3.73
C ARG A 277 -16.18 9.74 -4.57
N LEU A 278 -15.01 10.36 -4.76
CA LEU A 278 -13.89 9.75 -5.47
C LEU A 278 -13.40 8.46 -4.76
N HIS A 279 -13.25 8.49 -3.43
CA HIS A 279 -12.86 7.32 -2.64
C HIS A 279 -13.90 6.19 -2.77
N ARG A 280 -15.20 6.51 -2.60
CA ARG A 280 -16.28 5.53 -2.74
C ARG A 280 -16.35 4.95 -4.16
N ALA A 281 -16.20 5.78 -5.19
CA ALA A 281 -16.19 5.34 -6.56
C ALA A 281 -15.01 4.41 -6.88
N PHE A 282 -13.83 4.71 -6.32
CA PHE A 282 -12.66 3.86 -6.47
C PHE A 282 -12.84 2.51 -5.76
N LEU A 283 -13.32 2.49 -4.51
CA LEU A 283 -13.59 1.26 -3.77
C LEU A 283 -14.66 0.40 -4.46
N ALA A 284 -15.73 1.01 -4.97
CA ALA A 284 -16.76 0.31 -5.73
C ALA A 284 -16.20 -0.29 -7.03
N HIS A 285 -15.33 0.43 -7.73
CA HIS A 285 -14.64 -0.09 -8.92
C HIS A 285 -13.76 -1.30 -8.59
N LEU A 286 -12.97 -1.21 -7.52
CA LEU A 286 -12.16 -2.34 -7.07
C LEU A 286 -13.06 -3.56 -6.77
N ALA A 287 -14.13 -3.38 -6.01
CA ALA A 287 -15.04 -4.47 -5.66
C ALA A 287 -15.68 -5.11 -6.91
N GLN A 288 -16.13 -4.30 -7.88
CA GLN A 288 -16.75 -4.80 -9.10
C GLN A 288 -15.77 -5.59 -9.99
N ASN A 289 -14.56 -5.06 -10.20
CA ASN A 289 -13.57 -5.70 -11.06
C ASN A 289 -13.08 -7.05 -10.54
N PHE A 290 -13.00 -7.20 -9.24
CA PHE A 290 -12.50 -8.43 -8.62
C PHE A 290 -13.62 -9.42 -8.26
N ALA A 291 -14.87 -8.97 -8.07
CA ALA A 291 -16.02 -9.88 -7.95
C ALA A 291 -16.24 -10.71 -9.22
N VAL A 292 -15.98 -10.13 -10.39
CA VAL A 292 -16.09 -10.83 -11.69
C VAL A 292 -14.95 -11.86 -11.89
N ALA A 293 -13.74 -11.58 -11.36
CA ALA A 293 -12.60 -12.47 -11.49
C ALA A 293 -12.73 -13.77 -10.67
N SER A 294 -13.55 -13.77 -9.62
CA SER A 294 -13.80 -14.95 -8.77
C SER A 294 -14.66 -16.02 -9.47
N HIS A 295 -15.21 -15.74 -10.66
CA HIS A 295 -16.10 -16.64 -11.41
C HIS A 295 -15.54 -17.17 -12.73
N ASN A 296 -14.28 -16.85 -13.07
CA ASN A 296 -13.70 -17.37 -14.31
C ASN A 296 -12.48 -18.24 -13.99
N PRO A 297 -12.60 -19.58 -13.96
CA PRO A 297 -11.44 -20.46 -13.99
C PRO A 297 -10.80 -20.27 -15.37
N VAL A 298 -9.52 -19.91 -15.37
CA VAL A 298 -8.64 -19.70 -16.51
C VAL A 298 -8.96 -20.70 -17.65
N SER A 299 -9.59 -20.17 -18.70
CA SER A 299 -9.60 -20.82 -20.01
C SER A 299 -8.51 -20.19 -20.87
N ARG A 300 -7.52 -21.00 -21.14
CA ARG A 300 -6.46 -21.01 -22.15
C ARG A 300 -5.05 -20.62 -21.70
#